data_559ab128c0f574db4420a712bb9a0f97
#
_entry.id   559ab128c0f574db4420a712bb9a0f97
#
_cell.length_a   1.000
_cell.length_b   1.000
_cell.length_c   1.000
_cell.angle_alpha   90.00
_cell.angle_beta   90.00
_cell.angle_gamma   90.00
#
_symmetry.space_group_name_H-M   'P 1'
#
loop_
_entity.id
_entity.type
_entity.pdbx_description
1 polymer ?
#
loop_
_entity_poly.entity_id
_entity_poly.type
_entity_poly.pdbx_seq_one_letter_code
_entity_poly.pdbx_strand_id
1 'polypeptide(L)'
;DSSTSRGLGDVYKRQIHALDRVNLTIHRGEITALVGESGSGKTSIARLFALIYKPTSGELYRNGELVHVHGKRAERAYYRDVQLIYQDPFASLNGLKKISTILGRVFKIHYPKMRRKEIAQRIDDVLTKVNMTPPSRYLNRYPTDLSGGQRQRIAIARALAVSPQVLLADEPTSMLDASIRLDVLNLLSDLRETEGVSVLYITHDIASARYICDRINVMYGGRIVEAGPTKQIISDTIHPYTRLLLSAAPDPARYKGSANSTAIDILEGAPMNNSVRVKGCRFAPLCPLAQPRCTEEELPKFHSEDGTREVTCWEAEERREFHRV
;
A
#
# COMPACT_ATOMS: atom_id res chain seq x y z
N ASP A 1 52.94 -5.83 19.22
CA ASP A 1 51.83 -4.94 18.79
C ASP A 1 50.93 -5.66 17.81
N SER A 2 49.96 -6.36 18.36
CA SER A 2 48.91 -7.01 17.60
C SER A 2 47.69 -6.10 17.58
N SER A 3 47.63 -5.15 16.69
CA SER A 3 46.40 -4.41 16.39
C SER A 3 45.47 -5.30 15.56
N THR A 4 44.58 -5.92 16.27
CA THR A 4 43.44 -6.68 15.73
C THR A 4 42.64 -5.84 14.76
N SER A 5 42.71 -6.17 13.48
CA SER A 5 41.77 -5.76 12.44
C SER A 5 40.39 -6.34 12.74
N ARG A 6 39.64 -5.71 13.64
CA ARG A 6 38.20 -5.97 13.76
C ARG A 6 37.53 -5.32 12.55
N GLY A 7 37.38 -6.00 11.54
CA GLY A 7 36.27 -6.55 10.91
C GLY A 7 35.45 -5.59 10.06
N LEU A 8 35.89 -5.36 8.82
CA LEU A 8 34.98 -5.05 7.71
C LEU A 8 33.98 -6.21 7.43
N GLY A 9 34.17 -7.40 8.02
CA GLY A 9 33.30 -8.56 7.86
C GLY A 9 31.96 -8.50 8.58
N ASP A 10 31.85 -7.73 9.66
CA ASP A 10 30.59 -7.67 10.45
C ASP A 10 29.57 -6.65 9.93
N VAL A 11 30.00 -5.66 9.15
CA VAL A 11 29.10 -4.66 8.55
C VAL A 11 28.27 -5.27 7.41
N TYR A 12 28.77 -6.30 6.74
CA TYR A 12 28.08 -6.98 5.63
C TYR A 12 27.08 -8.07 6.07
N LYS A 13 27.02 -8.43 7.34
CA LYS A 13 26.14 -9.51 7.84
C LYS A 13 24.75 -9.06 8.31
N ARG A 14 24.46 -7.76 8.32
CA ARG A 14 23.12 -7.26 8.64
C ARG A 14 22.27 -7.06 7.41
N GLN A 15 21.86 -8.16 6.79
CA GLN A 15 20.90 -8.12 5.69
C GLN A 15 19.51 -7.80 6.23
N ILE A 16 18.89 -6.73 5.73
CA ILE A 16 17.51 -6.36 6.07
C ILE A 16 16.56 -7.22 5.25
N HIS A 17 15.76 -8.02 5.93
CA HIS A 17 14.66 -8.78 5.32
C HIS A 17 13.40 -7.89 5.29
N ALA A 18 13.23 -7.13 4.22
CA ALA A 18 12.10 -6.20 4.08
C ALA A 18 10.75 -6.94 4.02
N LEU A 19 10.73 -8.12 3.40
CA LEU A 19 9.56 -8.98 3.26
C LEU A 19 9.94 -10.43 3.61
N ASP A 20 9.06 -11.12 4.30
CA ASP A 20 9.25 -12.51 4.71
C ASP A 20 7.95 -13.29 4.53
N ARG A 21 7.90 -14.16 3.50
CA ARG A 21 6.78 -15.06 3.18
C ARG A 21 5.42 -14.34 3.07
N VAL A 22 5.40 -13.23 2.32
CA VAL A 22 4.18 -12.45 2.09
C VAL A 22 3.41 -13.06 0.91
N ASN A 23 2.14 -13.41 1.16
CA ASN A 23 1.16 -13.72 0.12
C ASN A 23 0.12 -12.59 0.11
N LEU A 24 -0.07 -11.93 -1.01
CA LEU A 24 -1.03 -10.84 -1.16
C LEU A 24 -1.76 -10.96 -2.49
N THR A 25 -3.08 -10.90 -2.44
CA THR A 25 -3.93 -10.91 -3.63
C THR A 25 -4.71 -9.61 -3.72
N ILE A 26 -4.72 -9.02 -4.91
CA ILE A 26 -5.57 -7.88 -5.27
C ILE A 26 -6.67 -8.45 -6.17
N HIS A 27 -7.92 -8.39 -5.71
CA HIS A 27 -9.05 -8.87 -6.47
C HIS A 27 -9.53 -7.82 -7.47
N ARG A 28 -10.11 -8.29 -8.56
CA ARG A 28 -10.58 -7.40 -9.63
C ARG A 28 -11.74 -6.53 -9.15
N GLY A 29 -11.62 -5.23 -9.37
CA GLY A 29 -12.65 -4.25 -9.01
C GLY A 29 -12.81 -4.02 -7.51
N GLU A 30 -11.83 -4.45 -6.68
CA GLU A 30 -11.81 -4.23 -5.24
C GLU A 30 -10.72 -3.25 -4.84
N ILE A 31 -10.94 -2.58 -3.72
CA ILE A 31 -9.92 -1.83 -3.01
C ILE A 31 -9.38 -2.70 -1.88
N THR A 32 -8.15 -3.15 -2.02
CA THR A 32 -7.42 -3.94 -1.02
C THR A 32 -6.49 -3.04 -0.23
N ALA A 33 -6.68 -2.93 1.09
CA ALA A 33 -5.75 -2.19 1.94
C ALA A 33 -4.53 -3.03 2.33
N LEU A 34 -3.39 -2.37 2.44
CA LEU A 34 -2.19 -2.86 3.11
C LEU A 34 -1.83 -1.87 4.23
N VAL A 35 -2.12 -2.25 5.47
CA VAL A 35 -2.01 -1.38 6.64
C VAL A 35 -0.88 -1.83 7.55
N GLY A 36 -0.18 -0.89 8.17
CA GLY A 36 0.88 -1.18 9.15
C GLY A 36 1.78 0.03 9.36
N GLU A 37 2.65 -0.04 10.36
CA GLU A 37 3.60 1.04 10.67
C GLU A 37 4.61 1.33 9.56
N SER A 38 5.25 2.50 9.66
CA SER A 38 6.37 2.85 8.79
C SER A 38 7.49 1.79 8.93
N GLY A 39 8.11 1.41 7.81
CA GLY A 39 9.15 0.39 7.81
C GLY A 39 8.64 -1.07 7.84
N SER A 40 7.32 -1.34 7.91
CA SER A 40 6.80 -2.72 7.89
C SER A 40 6.95 -3.45 6.54
N GLY A 41 7.35 -2.75 5.45
CA GLY A 41 7.59 -3.34 4.14
C GLY A 41 6.53 -3.02 3.07
N LYS A 42 5.50 -2.23 3.38
CA LYS A 42 4.38 -1.90 2.47
C LYS A 42 4.82 -1.32 1.12
N THR A 43 5.64 -0.28 1.15
CA THR A 43 6.21 0.32 -0.06
C THR A 43 7.06 -0.67 -0.87
N SER A 44 7.72 -1.64 -0.20
CA SER A 44 8.48 -2.69 -0.91
C SER A 44 7.55 -3.59 -1.71
N ILE A 45 6.36 -3.92 -1.19
CA ILE A 45 5.33 -4.67 -1.93
C ILE A 45 4.86 -3.87 -3.15
N ALA A 46 4.53 -2.58 -2.99
CA ALA A 46 4.13 -1.74 -4.12
C ALA A 46 5.20 -1.72 -5.22
N ARG A 47 6.48 -1.60 -4.83
CA ARG A 47 7.61 -1.58 -5.78
C ARG A 47 7.87 -2.93 -6.44
N LEU A 48 7.57 -4.04 -5.77
CA LEU A 48 7.59 -5.38 -6.39
C LEU A 48 6.47 -5.52 -7.42
N PHE A 49 5.23 -5.16 -7.07
CA PHE A 49 4.12 -5.18 -8.02
C PHE A 49 4.31 -4.21 -9.18
N ALA A 50 4.99 -3.07 -8.97
CA ALA A 50 5.35 -2.14 -10.03
C ALA A 50 6.59 -2.59 -10.84
N LEU A 51 7.17 -3.76 -10.56
CA LEU A 51 8.41 -4.28 -11.16
C LEU A 51 9.62 -3.33 -11.05
N ILE A 52 9.61 -2.43 -10.05
CA ILE A 52 10.75 -1.57 -9.72
C ILE A 52 11.81 -2.39 -8.98
N TYR A 53 11.37 -3.33 -8.14
CA TYR A 53 12.22 -4.31 -7.47
C TYR A 53 11.95 -5.70 -8.02
N LYS A 54 13.00 -6.52 -8.03
CA LYS A 54 12.87 -7.96 -8.27
C LYS A 54 12.79 -8.68 -6.93
N PRO A 55 11.91 -9.67 -6.76
CA PRO A 55 11.89 -10.48 -5.55
C PRO A 55 13.18 -11.31 -5.45
N THR A 56 13.67 -11.50 -4.22
CA THR A 56 14.79 -12.42 -3.95
C THR A 56 14.33 -13.87 -4.13
N SER A 57 13.07 -14.15 -3.75
CA SER A 57 12.38 -15.43 -3.93
C SER A 57 10.87 -15.16 -3.99
N GLY A 58 10.12 -16.13 -4.50
CA GLY A 58 8.69 -16.02 -4.72
C GLY A 58 8.36 -15.55 -6.14
N GLU A 59 7.08 -15.44 -6.44
CA GLU A 59 6.55 -15.24 -7.77
C GLU A 59 5.44 -14.21 -7.76
N LEU A 60 5.28 -13.50 -8.86
CA LEU A 60 4.21 -12.56 -9.11
C LEU A 60 3.30 -13.12 -10.21
N TYR A 61 2.02 -13.20 -9.91
CA TYR A 61 1.01 -13.65 -10.86
C TYR A 61 0.07 -12.50 -11.24
N ARG A 62 -0.42 -12.51 -12.47
CA ARG A 62 -1.45 -11.62 -12.95
C ARG A 62 -2.50 -12.41 -13.72
N ASN A 63 -3.75 -12.34 -13.28
CA ASN A 63 -4.85 -13.12 -13.84
C ASN A 63 -4.55 -14.63 -13.94
N GLY A 64 -3.84 -15.18 -12.93
CA GLY A 64 -3.43 -16.58 -12.89
C GLY A 64 -2.19 -16.93 -13.70
N GLU A 65 -1.64 -15.97 -14.46
CA GLU A 65 -0.42 -16.18 -15.25
C GLU A 65 0.81 -15.60 -14.54
N LEU A 66 1.91 -16.35 -14.56
CA LEU A 66 3.19 -15.90 -14.00
C LEU A 66 3.70 -14.68 -14.79
N VAL A 67 4.03 -13.61 -14.08
CA VAL A 67 4.51 -12.37 -14.70
C VAL A 67 5.96 -12.55 -15.16
N HIS A 68 6.12 -12.83 -16.44
CA HIS A 68 7.41 -12.82 -17.13
C HIS A 68 7.50 -11.62 -18.05
N VAL A 69 8.27 -10.61 -17.63
CA VAL A 69 8.44 -9.39 -18.43
C VAL A 69 9.83 -9.39 -19.06
N HIS A 70 9.89 -9.74 -20.34
CA HIS A 70 11.12 -9.71 -21.13
C HIS A 70 10.99 -8.71 -22.29
N GLY A 71 11.87 -7.71 -22.26
CA GLY A 71 11.99 -6.70 -23.30
C GLY A 71 10.99 -5.54 -23.19
N LYS A 72 11.37 -4.43 -23.81
CA LYS A 72 10.69 -3.11 -23.70
C LYS A 72 9.20 -3.11 -24.06
N ARG A 73 8.76 -4.02 -24.94
CA ARG A 73 7.35 -4.11 -25.35
C ARG A 73 6.48 -4.72 -24.24
N ALA A 74 6.96 -5.82 -23.63
CA ALA A 74 6.28 -6.48 -22.52
C ALA A 74 6.25 -5.58 -21.27
N GLU A 75 7.38 -4.89 -20.99
CA GLU A 75 7.45 -3.89 -19.91
C GLU A 75 6.41 -2.78 -20.08
N ARG A 76 6.32 -2.19 -21.28
CA ARG A 76 5.32 -1.14 -21.57
C ARG A 76 3.88 -1.64 -21.43
N ALA A 77 3.61 -2.88 -21.83
CA ALA A 77 2.30 -3.48 -21.67
C ALA A 77 1.95 -3.65 -20.19
N TYR A 78 2.88 -4.17 -19.40
CA TYR A 78 2.71 -4.30 -17.96
C TYR A 78 2.51 -2.94 -17.28
N TYR A 79 3.38 -1.97 -17.57
CA TYR A 79 3.28 -0.62 -17.00
C TYR A 79 2.05 0.18 -17.48
N ARG A 80 1.42 -0.21 -18.57
CA ARG A 80 0.11 0.34 -18.94
C ARG A 80 -0.97 -0.14 -18.00
N ASP A 81 -0.92 -1.43 -17.62
CA ASP A 81 -1.96 -2.08 -16.87
C ASP A 81 -1.81 -1.92 -15.35
N VAL A 82 -0.58 -1.73 -14.86
CA VAL A 82 -0.25 -1.54 -13.44
C VAL A 82 0.44 -0.20 -13.26
N GLN A 83 -0.20 0.72 -12.54
CA GLN A 83 0.31 2.08 -12.31
C GLN A 83 0.55 2.33 -10.83
N LEU A 84 1.64 3.05 -10.51
CA LEU A 84 2.00 3.43 -9.16
C LEU A 84 1.75 4.92 -8.93
N ILE A 85 0.98 5.23 -7.89
CA ILE A 85 0.81 6.56 -7.32
C ILE A 85 1.77 6.64 -6.12
N TYR A 86 2.73 7.54 -6.20
CA TYR A 86 3.76 7.71 -5.17
C TYR A 86 3.24 8.50 -3.98
N GLN A 87 3.82 8.25 -2.81
CA GLN A 87 3.56 8.94 -1.55
C GLN A 87 3.75 10.46 -1.67
N ASP A 88 4.82 10.90 -2.33
CA ASP A 88 5.13 12.31 -2.54
C ASP A 88 4.74 12.76 -3.96
N PRO A 89 3.64 13.51 -4.12
CA PRO A 89 3.25 14.07 -5.41
C PRO A 89 4.23 15.15 -5.90
N PHE A 90 4.96 15.82 -5.01
CA PHE A 90 5.95 16.83 -5.37
C PHE A 90 7.15 16.20 -6.07
N ALA A 91 7.70 15.12 -5.52
CA ALA A 91 8.80 14.39 -6.13
C ALA A 91 8.39 13.64 -7.40
N SER A 92 7.10 13.26 -7.51
CA SER A 92 6.60 12.46 -8.63
C SER A 92 6.31 13.26 -9.91
N LEU A 93 6.08 14.58 -9.80
CA LEU A 93 5.75 15.46 -10.91
C LEU A 93 6.91 16.42 -11.21
N ASN A 94 7.30 16.51 -12.48
CA ASN A 94 8.34 17.47 -12.88
C ASN A 94 7.82 18.90 -12.77
N GLY A 95 8.25 19.64 -11.74
CA GLY A 95 7.83 21.03 -11.46
C GLY A 95 8.12 22.05 -12.57
N LEU A 96 9.05 21.73 -13.48
CA LEU A 96 9.44 22.61 -14.61
C LEU A 96 8.62 22.36 -15.87
N LYS A 97 7.65 21.46 -15.86
CA LYS A 97 6.81 21.12 -17.01
C LYS A 97 5.35 21.44 -16.72
N LYS A 98 4.66 21.99 -17.73
CA LYS A 98 3.22 22.23 -17.68
C LYS A 98 2.45 20.92 -17.53
N ILE A 99 1.29 20.96 -16.90
CA ILE A 99 0.40 19.80 -16.70
C ILE A 99 0.06 19.15 -18.06
N SER A 100 -0.27 19.93 -19.08
CA SER A 100 -0.52 19.42 -20.45
C SER A 100 0.67 18.65 -21.01
N THR A 101 1.90 19.06 -20.71
CA THR A 101 3.12 18.36 -21.14
C THR A 101 3.34 17.06 -20.38
N ILE A 102 3.11 17.07 -19.04
CA ILE A 102 3.24 15.90 -18.17
C ILE A 102 2.26 14.80 -18.63
N LEU A 103 0.98 15.13 -18.75
CA LEU A 103 -0.06 14.17 -19.16
C LEU A 103 0.12 13.76 -20.62
N GLY A 104 0.40 14.72 -21.52
CA GLY A 104 0.61 14.44 -22.94
C GLY A 104 1.78 13.51 -23.22
N ARG A 105 2.81 13.51 -22.36
CA ARG A 105 3.95 12.60 -22.48
C ARG A 105 3.54 11.14 -22.23
N VAL A 106 2.63 10.88 -21.30
CA VAL A 106 2.11 9.54 -21.03
C VAL A 106 1.45 8.96 -22.28
N PHE A 107 0.55 9.74 -22.93
CA PHE A 107 -0.10 9.31 -24.16
C PHE A 107 0.90 9.04 -25.29
N LYS A 108 1.90 9.92 -25.47
CA LYS A 108 2.94 9.72 -26.49
C LYS A 108 3.77 8.45 -26.28
N ILE A 109 4.04 8.06 -25.04
CA ILE A 109 4.81 6.86 -24.71
C ILE A 109 3.99 5.60 -24.98
N HIS A 110 2.74 5.57 -24.52
CA HIS A 110 1.91 4.38 -24.58
C HIS A 110 1.10 4.25 -25.87
N TYR A 111 0.78 5.39 -26.51
CA TYR A 111 -0.02 5.47 -27.74
C TYR A 111 0.69 6.34 -28.80
N PRO A 112 1.84 5.90 -29.37
CA PRO A 112 2.68 6.74 -30.22
C PRO A 112 2.02 7.18 -31.53
N LYS A 113 0.96 6.50 -31.96
CA LYS A 113 0.18 6.82 -33.18
C LYS A 113 -0.96 7.80 -32.92
N MET A 114 -1.24 8.17 -31.66
CA MET A 114 -2.34 9.07 -31.31
C MET A 114 -2.08 10.50 -31.79
N ARG A 115 -3.08 11.12 -32.44
CA ARG A 115 -2.98 12.48 -32.98
C ARG A 115 -3.03 13.51 -31.86
N ARG A 116 -2.47 14.71 -32.10
CA ARG A 116 -2.45 15.78 -31.09
C ARG A 116 -3.84 16.17 -30.56
N LYS A 117 -4.85 16.21 -31.44
CA LYS A 117 -6.23 16.55 -31.07
C LYS A 117 -6.83 15.48 -30.15
N GLU A 118 -6.57 14.20 -30.41
CA GLU A 118 -7.02 13.08 -29.58
C GLU A 118 -6.34 13.10 -28.22
N ILE A 119 -5.02 13.41 -28.18
CA ILE A 119 -4.28 13.58 -26.92
C ILE A 119 -4.88 14.70 -26.09
N ALA A 120 -5.20 15.86 -26.70
CA ALA A 120 -5.82 16.98 -26.00
C ALA A 120 -7.17 16.56 -25.38
N GLN A 121 -8.03 15.90 -26.16
CA GLN A 121 -9.32 15.38 -25.66
C GLN A 121 -9.12 14.41 -24.50
N ARG A 122 -8.19 13.45 -24.62
CA ARG A 122 -7.90 12.48 -23.55
C ARG A 122 -7.37 13.13 -22.28
N ILE A 123 -6.59 14.22 -22.41
CA ILE A 123 -6.13 15.01 -21.26
C ILE A 123 -7.33 15.68 -20.56
N ASP A 124 -8.25 16.25 -21.30
CA ASP A 124 -9.45 16.86 -20.75
C ASP A 124 -10.33 15.83 -20.05
N ASP A 125 -10.52 14.65 -20.67
CA ASP A 125 -11.27 13.54 -20.09
C ASP A 125 -10.67 13.08 -18.74
N VAL A 126 -9.35 12.87 -18.70
CA VAL A 126 -8.69 12.37 -17.47
C VAL A 126 -8.66 13.42 -16.37
N LEU A 127 -8.53 14.71 -16.71
CA LEU A 127 -8.63 15.79 -15.73
C LEU A 127 -10.04 15.89 -15.14
N THR A 128 -11.06 15.70 -15.96
CA THR A 128 -12.45 15.68 -15.52
C THR A 128 -12.69 14.51 -14.55
N LYS A 129 -12.18 13.31 -14.86
CA LYS A 129 -12.27 12.12 -13.98
C LYS A 129 -11.70 12.32 -12.58
N VAL A 130 -10.68 13.17 -12.45
CA VAL A 130 -10.09 13.49 -11.15
C VAL A 130 -10.62 14.79 -10.54
N ASN A 131 -11.79 15.27 -10.99
CA ASN A 131 -12.44 16.48 -10.52
C ASN A 131 -11.59 17.76 -10.66
N MET A 132 -10.77 17.83 -11.73
CA MET A 132 -9.99 19.03 -12.10
C MET A 132 -10.71 19.81 -13.22
N THR A 133 -11.84 20.44 -12.87
CA THR A 133 -12.74 21.12 -13.80
C THR A 133 -12.76 22.63 -13.59
N PRO A 134 -12.84 23.46 -14.67
CA PRO A 134 -12.68 23.07 -16.06
C PRO A 134 -11.21 22.75 -16.38
N PRO A 135 -10.92 21.72 -17.21
CA PRO A 135 -9.54 21.31 -17.55
C PRO A 135 -8.65 22.44 -18.05
N SER A 136 -9.20 23.34 -18.86
CA SER A 136 -8.49 24.49 -19.44
C SER A 136 -7.78 25.36 -18.41
N ARG A 137 -8.31 25.44 -17.18
CA ARG A 137 -7.74 26.21 -16.07
C ARG A 137 -6.38 25.67 -15.61
N TYR A 138 -6.12 24.36 -15.82
CA TYR A 138 -4.95 23.65 -15.29
C TYR A 138 -3.89 23.33 -16.34
N LEU A 139 -4.27 23.18 -17.61
CA LEU A 139 -3.40 22.72 -18.70
C LEU A 139 -2.08 23.48 -18.81
N ASN A 140 -2.13 24.80 -18.62
CA ASN A 140 -0.97 25.68 -18.75
C ASN A 140 -0.25 25.96 -17.42
N ARG A 141 -0.73 25.44 -16.30
CA ARG A 141 -0.09 25.59 -14.99
C ARG A 141 1.05 24.62 -14.82
N TYR A 142 1.93 24.94 -13.89
CA TYR A 142 3.00 24.07 -13.41
C TYR A 142 2.56 23.38 -12.13
N PRO A 143 3.12 22.19 -11.77
CA PRO A 143 2.84 21.55 -10.49
C PRO A 143 3.06 22.46 -9.29
N THR A 144 4.06 23.37 -9.35
CA THR A 144 4.36 24.34 -8.29
C THR A 144 3.23 25.35 -8.04
N ASP A 145 2.37 25.59 -9.03
CA ASP A 145 1.25 26.55 -8.93
C ASP A 145 -0.01 25.93 -8.33
N LEU A 146 0.03 24.62 -7.97
CA LEU A 146 -1.09 23.86 -7.50
C LEU A 146 -1.01 23.63 -5.98
N SER A 147 -2.18 23.52 -5.33
CA SER A 147 -2.26 23.04 -3.94
C SER A 147 -1.84 21.55 -3.82
N GLY A 148 -1.55 21.08 -2.61
CA GLY A 148 -1.20 19.68 -2.35
C GLY A 148 -2.23 18.70 -2.91
N GLY A 149 -3.51 18.90 -2.64
CA GLY A 149 -4.60 18.06 -3.15
C GLY A 149 -4.75 18.14 -4.68
N GLN A 150 -4.56 19.31 -5.29
CA GLN A 150 -4.57 19.42 -6.74
C GLN A 150 -3.40 18.67 -7.38
N ARG A 151 -2.20 18.73 -6.79
CA ARG A 151 -1.04 17.94 -7.27
C ARG A 151 -1.30 16.45 -7.15
N GLN A 152 -1.90 16.01 -6.05
CA GLN A 152 -2.28 14.60 -5.87
C GLN A 152 -3.27 14.15 -6.95
N ARG A 153 -4.28 14.95 -7.23
CA ARG A 153 -5.23 14.67 -8.33
C ARG A 153 -4.54 14.60 -9.69
N ILE A 154 -3.55 15.45 -9.97
CA ILE A 154 -2.74 15.35 -11.19
C ILE A 154 -1.87 14.10 -11.22
N ALA A 155 -1.30 13.67 -10.09
CA ALA A 155 -0.56 12.42 -10.00
C ALA A 155 -1.47 11.21 -10.28
N ILE A 156 -2.70 11.21 -9.75
CA ILE A 156 -3.74 10.22 -10.05
C ILE A 156 -4.14 10.29 -11.52
N ALA A 157 -4.38 11.47 -12.07
CA ALA A 157 -4.69 11.69 -13.51
C ALA A 157 -3.61 11.10 -14.41
N ARG A 158 -2.35 11.28 -14.05
CA ARG A 158 -1.21 10.72 -14.79
C ARG A 158 -1.25 9.19 -14.80
N ALA A 159 -1.57 8.57 -13.69
CA ALA A 159 -1.71 7.11 -13.59
C ALA A 159 -2.91 6.61 -14.41
N LEU A 160 -4.04 7.31 -14.37
CA LEU A 160 -5.26 6.98 -15.11
C LEU A 160 -5.17 7.19 -16.62
N ALA A 161 -4.22 8.01 -17.09
CA ALA A 161 -4.09 8.35 -18.52
C ALA A 161 -3.92 7.13 -19.44
N VAL A 162 -3.46 6.00 -18.91
CA VAL A 162 -3.30 4.74 -19.65
C VAL A 162 -4.47 3.77 -19.47
N SER A 163 -5.51 4.14 -18.72
CA SER A 163 -6.63 3.27 -18.34
C SER A 163 -6.14 1.97 -17.72
N PRO A 164 -5.46 2.03 -16.56
CA PRO A 164 -4.85 0.87 -15.92
C PRO A 164 -5.90 -0.08 -15.37
N GLN A 165 -5.53 -1.36 -15.20
CA GLN A 165 -6.35 -2.35 -14.49
C GLN A 165 -6.10 -2.30 -12.97
N VAL A 166 -4.88 -1.93 -12.56
CA VAL A 166 -4.46 -1.89 -11.16
C VAL A 166 -3.78 -0.56 -10.85
N LEU A 167 -4.23 0.10 -9.79
CA LEU A 167 -3.59 1.24 -9.18
C LEU A 167 -2.93 0.80 -7.86
N LEU A 168 -1.63 1.02 -7.75
CA LEU A 168 -0.86 0.87 -6.52
C LEU A 168 -0.75 2.26 -5.89
N ALA A 169 -1.52 2.53 -4.85
CA ALA A 169 -1.58 3.84 -4.20
C ALA A 169 -0.77 3.79 -2.89
N ASP A 170 0.50 4.22 -2.96
CA ASP A 170 1.41 4.20 -1.82
C ASP A 170 1.27 5.49 -1.01
N GLU A 171 0.58 5.41 0.12
CA GLU A 171 0.26 6.50 1.04
C GLU A 171 -0.29 7.77 0.34
N PRO A 172 -1.30 7.66 -0.53
CA PRO A 172 -1.71 8.76 -1.41
C PRO A 172 -2.33 9.95 -0.68
N THR A 173 -2.55 9.85 0.63
CA THR A 173 -3.22 10.87 1.44
C THR A 173 -2.37 11.37 2.61
N SER A 174 -1.16 10.84 2.83
CA SER A 174 -0.34 11.12 4.02
C SER A 174 0.09 12.58 4.15
N MET A 175 0.26 13.29 3.02
CA MET A 175 0.71 14.69 2.99
C MET A 175 -0.45 15.70 2.82
N LEU A 176 -1.70 15.27 3.07
CA LEU A 176 -2.88 16.09 2.82
C LEU A 176 -3.64 16.40 4.11
N ASP A 177 -4.25 17.56 4.16
CA ASP A 177 -5.18 17.97 5.22
C ASP A 177 -6.39 17.03 5.27
N ALA A 178 -7.05 16.95 6.43
CA ALA A 178 -8.13 15.98 6.67
C ALA A 178 -9.29 16.06 5.66
N SER A 179 -9.71 17.28 5.26
CA SER A 179 -10.78 17.48 4.28
C SER A 179 -10.37 17.01 2.88
N ILE A 180 -9.16 17.33 2.47
CA ILE A 180 -8.61 16.96 1.15
C ILE A 180 -8.34 15.44 1.10
N ARG A 181 -7.96 14.84 2.25
CA ARG A 181 -7.79 13.39 2.39
C ARG A 181 -9.07 12.65 2.02
N LEU A 182 -10.22 13.04 2.59
CA LEU A 182 -11.51 12.44 2.27
C LEU A 182 -11.87 12.58 0.79
N ASP A 183 -11.60 13.72 0.18
CA ASP A 183 -11.82 13.94 -1.25
C ASP A 183 -11.03 12.97 -2.13
N VAL A 184 -9.77 12.68 -1.75
CA VAL A 184 -8.93 11.72 -2.50
C VAL A 184 -9.39 10.30 -2.26
N LEU A 185 -9.84 9.95 -1.05
CA LEU A 185 -10.41 8.63 -0.76
C LEU A 185 -11.69 8.39 -1.57
N ASN A 186 -12.60 9.36 -1.59
CA ASN A 186 -13.82 9.30 -2.40
C ASN A 186 -13.48 9.16 -3.88
N LEU A 187 -12.51 9.94 -4.38
CA LEU A 187 -12.04 9.82 -5.76
C LEU A 187 -11.56 8.40 -6.09
N LEU A 188 -10.80 7.74 -5.21
CA LEU A 188 -10.35 6.36 -5.43
C LEU A 188 -11.52 5.37 -5.44
N SER A 189 -12.53 5.57 -4.58
CA SER A 189 -13.76 4.78 -4.57
C SER A 189 -14.56 4.97 -5.86
N ASP A 190 -14.75 6.22 -6.30
CA ASP A 190 -15.46 6.55 -7.55
C ASP A 190 -14.77 5.90 -8.76
N LEU A 191 -13.43 5.95 -8.81
CA LEU A 191 -12.65 5.33 -9.87
C LEU A 191 -12.80 3.81 -9.90
N ARG A 192 -12.86 3.15 -8.74
CA ARG A 192 -13.15 1.73 -8.67
C ARG A 192 -14.54 1.43 -9.24
N GLU A 193 -15.55 2.22 -8.91
CA GLU A 193 -16.94 2.02 -9.34
C GLU A 193 -17.15 2.33 -10.83
N THR A 194 -16.59 3.46 -11.31
CA THR A 194 -16.84 3.94 -12.67
C THR A 194 -15.91 3.36 -13.71
N GLU A 195 -14.65 3.09 -13.36
CA GLU A 195 -13.62 2.61 -14.29
C GLU A 195 -13.33 1.10 -14.09
N GLY A 196 -13.83 0.48 -13.02
CA GLY A 196 -13.58 -0.94 -12.70
C GLY A 196 -12.13 -1.23 -12.33
N VAL A 197 -11.36 -0.21 -11.93
CA VAL A 197 -9.96 -0.35 -11.56
C VAL A 197 -9.81 -1.00 -10.19
N SER A 198 -8.89 -1.95 -10.06
CA SER A 198 -8.52 -2.52 -8.76
C SER A 198 -7.48 -1.64 -8.08
N VAL A 199 -7.57 -1.46 -6.76
CA VAL A 199 -6.66 -0.57 -6.04
C VAL A 199 -5.97 -1.33 -4.91
N LEU A 200 -4.63 -1.28 -4.86
CA LEU A 200 -3.88 -1.56 -3.64
C LEU A 200 -3.66 -0.23 -2.90
N TYR A 201 -4.40 -0.04 -1.82
CA TYR A 201 -4.33 1.15 -0.99
C TYR A 201 -3.38 0.91 0.19
N ILE A 202 -2.20 1.51 0.15
CA ILE A 202 -1.20 1.40 1.21
C ILE A 202 -1.31 2.59 2.14
N THR A 203 -1.42 2.33 3.44
CA THR A 203 -1.54 3.37 4.48
C THR A 203 -1.02 2.87 5.82
N HIS A 204 -0.72 3.80 6.73
CA HIS A 204 -0.54 3.50 8.16
C HIS A 204 -1.83 3.78 8.95
N ASP A 205 -2.82 4.42 8.33
CA ASP A 205 -4.09 4.79 8.95
C ASP A 205 -5.19 3.75 8.65
N ILE A 206 -5.50 2.91 9.65
CA ILE A 206 -6.53 1.88 9.53
C ILE A 206 -7.96 2.49 9.42
N ALA A 207 -8.17 3.73 9.91
CA ALA A 207 -9.46 4.39 9.79
C ALA A 207 -9.80 4.73 8.33
N SER A 208 -8.82 5.22 7.55
CA SER A 208 -9.00 5.44 6.12
C SER A 208 -9.20 4.14 5.34
N ALA A 209 -8.50 3.06 5.72
CA ALA A 209 -8.70 1.74 5.13
C ALA A 209 -10.11 1.20 5.42
N ARG A 210 -10.62 1.36 6.65
CA ARG A 210 -12.00 1.02 7.03
C ARG A 210 -13.03 1.75 6.17
N TYR A 211 -12.72 2.98 5.76
CA TYR A 211 -13.67 3.83 5.05
C TYR A 211 -13.91 3.38 3.60
N ILE A 212 -12.85 3.01 2.85
CA ILE A 212 -12.98 2.75 1.41
C ILE A 212 -12.67 1.32 0.98
N CYS A 213 -12.02 0.49 1.83
CA CYS A 213 -11.50 -0.79 1.39
C CYS A 213 -12.47 -1.96 1.60
N ASP A 214 -12.50 -2.86 0.64
CA ASP A 214 -13.25 -4.10 0.71
C ASP A 214 -12.55 -5.14 1.58
N ARG A 215 -11.20 -5.16 1.51
CA ARG A 215 -10.31 -6.08 2.26
C ARG A 215 -9.17 -5.32 2.91
N ILE A 216 -8.75 -5.82 4.08
CA ILE A 216 -7.58 -5.31 4.81
C ILE A 216 -6.56 -6.42 4.98
N ASN A 217 -5.30 -6.09 4.71
CA ASN A 217 -4.13 -6.89 5.06
C ASN A 217 -3.30 -6.07 6.05
N VAL A 218 -3.11 -6.58 7.26
CA VAL A 218 -2.31 -5.94 8.30
C VAL A 218 -0.90 -6.48 8.24
N MET A 219 0.07 -5.57 8.14
CA MET A 219 1.47 -5.91 7.95
C MET A 219 2.33 -5.43 9.12
N TYR A 220 3.10 -6.33 9.71
CA TYR A 220 4.06 -6.04 10.77
C TYR A 220 5.40 -6.72 10.48
N GLY A 221 6.49 -5.94 10.53
CA GLY A 221 7.84 -6.47 10.42
C GLY A 221 8.10 -7.33 9.17
N GLY A 222 7.53 -6.97 8.02
CA GLY A 222 7.73 -7.70 6.76
C GLY A 222 6.80 -8.90 6.55
N ARG A 223 5.83 -9.14 7.44
CA ARG A 223 4.86 -10.25 7.32
C ARG A 223 3.43 -9.73 7.38
N ILE A 224 2.51 -10.39 6.67
CA ILE A 224 1.08 -10.21 6.89
C ILE A 224 0.70 -11.00 8.14
N VAL A 225 0.16 -10.31 9.14
CA VAL A 225 -0.21 -10.90 10.43
C VAL A 225 -1.70 -11.22 10.51
N GLU A 226 -2.52 -10.46 9.79
CA GLU A 226 -3.95 -10.69 9.69
C GLU A 226 -4.47 -10.14 8.36
N ALA A 227 -5.34 -10.88 7.66
CA ALA A 227 -5.93 -10.49 6.40
C ALA A 227 -7.38 -10.99 6.28
N GLY A 228 -8.23 -10.19 5.60
CA GLY A 228 -9.62 -10.59 5.37
C GLY A 228 -10.51 -9.45 4.92
N PRO A 229 -11.83 -9.72 4.80
CA PRO A 229 -12.83 -8.69 4.55
C PRO A 229 -12.80 -7.61 5.63
N THR A 230 -12.86 -6.34 5.24
CA THR A 230 -12.74 -5.19 6.15
C THR A 230 -13.69 -5.28 7.33
N LYS A 231 -14.95 -5.62 7.08
CA LYS A 231 -15.96 -5.74 8.15
C LYS A 231 -15.59 -6.77 9.20
N GLN A 232 -15.09 -7.94 8.77
CA GLN A 232 -14.71 -9.03 9.67
C GLN A 232 -13.44 -8.67 10.48
N ILE A 233 -12.42 -8.09 9.83
CA ILE A 233 -11.19 -7.67 10.52
C ILE A 233 -11.48 -6.64 11.61
N ILE A 234 -12.43 -5.72 11.38
CA ILE A 234 -12.76 -4.66 12.34
C ILE A 234 -13.65 -5.17 13.47
N SER A 235 -14.65 -6.01 13.16
CA SER A 235 -15.61 -6.48 14.17
C SER A 235 -15.06 -7.60 15.06
N ASP A 236 -14.16 -8.42 14.51
CA ASP A 236 -13.63 -9.62 15.18
C ASP A 236 -12.12 -9.76 14.93
N THR A 237 -11.36 -8.79 15.43
CA THR A 237 -9.90 -8.76 15.31
C THR A 237 -9.27 -9.85 16.17
N ILE A 238 -8.32 -10.60 15.59
CA ILE A 238 -7.63 -11.70 16.27
C ILE A 238 -6.24 -11.28 16.70
N HIS A 239 -5.41 -10.79 15.76
CA HIS A 239 -4.02 -10.47 16.08
C HIS A 239 -3.92 -9.25 17.02
N PRO A 240 -3.15 -9.33 18.14
CA PRO A 240 -3.05 -8.22 19.10
C PRO A 240 -2.53 -6.92 18.50
N TYR A 241 -1.65 -6.96 17.51
CA TYR A 241 -1.21 -5.76 16.78
C TYR A 241 -2.35 -5.07 16.01
N THR A 242 -3.24 -5.85 15.38
CA THR A 242 -4.41 -5.28 14.69
C THR A 242 -5.36 -4.61 15.68
N ARG A 243 -5.57 -5.22 16.86
CA ARG A 243 -6.35 -4.62 17.96
C ARG A 243 -5.73 -3.30 18.42
N LEU A 244 -4.41 -3.26 18.53
CA LEU A 244 -3.66 -2.05 18.90
C LEU A 244 -3.85 -0.94 17.86
N LEU A 245 -3.70 -1.24 16.58
CA LEU A 245 -3.94 -0.27 15.49
C LEU A 245 -5.37 0.27 15.51
N LEU A 246 -6.37 -0.60 15.72
CA LEU A 246 -7.78 -0.17 15.81
C LEU A 246 -8.06 0.68 17.05
N SER A 247 -7.40 0.40 18.18
CA SER A 247 -7.57 1.19 19.42
C SER A 247 -6.92 2.57 19.33
N ALA A 248 -5.86 2.71 18.54
CA ALA A 248 -5.17 3.98 18.28
C ALA A 248 -5.90 4.83 17.22
N ALA A 249 -6.78 4.23 16.41
CA ALA A 249 -7.53 4.96 15.39
C ALA A 249 -8.57 5.91 16.02
N PRO A 250 -8.69 7.16 15.52
CA PRO A 250 -9.74 8.08 15.97
C PRO A 250 -11.13 7.48 15.70
N ASP A 251 -11.91 7.26 16.73
CA ASP A 251 -13.31 6.83 16.60
C ASP A 251 -14.23 7.98 16.99
N PRO A 252 -15.00 8.55 16.04
CA PRO A 252 -15.95 9.63 16.35
C PRO A 252 -16.98 9.26 17.41
N ALA A 253 -17.32 7.97 17.55
CA ALA A 253 -18.25 7.47 18.55
C ALA A 253 -17.64 7.39 19.96
N ARG A 254 -16.32 7.39 20.07
CA ARG A 254 -15.57 7.33 21.34
C ARG A 254 -15.12 8.69 21.86
N TYR A 255 -15.59 9.80 21.28
CA TYR A 255 -15.20 11.15 21.67
C TYR A 255 -15.78 11.55 23.03
N LYS A 256 -15.33 10.86 24.11
CA LYS A 256 -15.34 11.31 25.49
C LYS A 256 -14.06 10.85 26.17
N GLY A 257 -12.96 11.56 25.95
CA GLY A 257 -11.89 11.71 26.91
C GLY A 257 -10.90 10.54 27.15
N SER A 258 -10.82 9.52 26.28
CA SER A 258 -9.75 8.51 26.39
C SER A 258 -9.27 8.06 25.02
N ALA A 259 -8.49 8.88 24.35
CA ALA A 259 -7.45 8.30 23.48
C ALA A 259 -6.56 7.49 24.43
N ASN A 260 -6.46 6.16 24.22
CA ASN A 260 -5.52 5.33 24.96
C ASN A 260 -4.10 5.80 24.57
N SER A 261 -3.58 6.80 25.29
CA SER A 261 -2.21 7.31 25.13
C SER A 261 -1.22 6.15 25.16
N THR A 262 -1.46 5.15 26.01
CA THR A 262 -0.68 3.90 26.10
C THR A 262 -0.58 3.13 24.78
N ALA A 263 -1.63 3.12 23.95
CA ALA A 263 -1.60 2.40 22.65
C ALA A 263 -0.73 3.14 21.63
N ILE A 264 -0.77 4.47 21.63
CA ILE A 264 0.06 5.33 20.78
C ILE A 264 1.53 5.22 21.21
N ASP A 265 1.80 5.27 22.52
CA ASP A 265 3.15 5.15 23.08
C ASP A 265 3.80 3.78 22.75
N ILE A 266 3.01 2.69 22.74
CA ILE A 266 3.49 1.35 22.33
C ILE A 266 3.84 1.32 20.85
N LEU A 267 3.05 1.97 19.99
CA LEU A 267 3.32 2.01 18.54
C LEU A 267 4.54 2.89 18.23
N GLU A 268 4.72 4.01 18.92
CA GLU A 268 5.83 4.95 18.68
C GLU A 268 7.15 4.51 19.34
N GLY A 269 7.09 3.72 20.41
CA GLY A 269 8.24 3.40 21.27
C GLY A 269 9.12 2.23 20.85
N ALA A 270 8.73 1.44 19.87
CA ALA A 270 9.48 0.25 19.50
C ALA A 270 10.08 0.32 18.09
N PRO A 271 11.39 0.51 17.98
CA PRO A 271 12.06 0.44 16.68
C PRO A 271 11.90 -0.96 16.10
N MET A 272 11.24 -1.07 14.92
CA MET A 272 11.15 -2.32 14.18
C MET A 272 12.55 -2.76 13.73
N ASN A 273 13.11 -3.75 14.38
CA ASN A 273 14.40 -4.31 13.99
C ASN A 273 14.22 -5.40 12.92
N ASN A 274 14.11 -4.98 11.67
CA ASN A 274 14.03 -5.90 10.52
C ASN A 274 15.38 -6.53 10.13
N SER A 275 16.47 -6.19 10.84
CA SER A 275 17.81 -6.70 10.54
C SER A 275 18.09 -8.10 11.11
N VAL A 276 17.22 -8.61 11.99
CA VAL A 276 17.36 -9.95 12.56
C VAL A 276 16.26 -10.86 12.03
N ARG A 277 16.65 -12.01 11.50
CA ARG A 277 15.70 -13.06 11.12
C ARG A 277 15.17 -13.71 12.38
N VAL A 278 13.95 -13.35 12.78
CA VAL A 278 13.26 -13.93 13.95
C VAL A 278 12.47 -15.14 13.50
N LYS A 279 12.61 -16.25 14.23
CA LYS A 279 11.90 -17.51 13.95
C LYS A 279 10.39 -17.33 14.18
N GLY A 280 10.02 -16.69 15.29
CA GLY A 280 8.65 -16.49 15.73
C GLY A 280 8.03 -15.15 15.35
N CYS A 281 7.16 -14.64 16.22
CA CYS A 281 6.42 -13.39 16.05
C CYS A 281 7.31 -12.17 16.32
N ARG A 282 7.43 -11.29 15.35
CA ARG A 282 8.19 -10.03 15.52
C ARG A 282 7.51 -9.04 16.47
N PHE A 283 6.19 -9.20 16.68
CA PHE A 283 5.42 -8.38 17.63
C PHE A 283 5.48 -8.93 19.07
N ALA A 284 5.99 -10.14 19.29
CA ALA A 284 6.01 -10.75 20.62
C ALA A 284 6.58 -9.88 21.75
N PRO A 285 7.66 -9.08 21.54
CA PRO A 285 8.20 -8.21 22.59
C PRO A 285 7.21 -7.13 23.09
N LEU A 286 6.22 -6.77 22.29
CA LEU A 286 5.21 -5.73 22.59
C LEU A 286 3.82 -6.33 22.83
N CYS A 287 3.68 -7.64 22.63
CA CYS A 287 2.39 -8.32 22.68
C CYS A 287 1.99 -8.61 24.14
N PRO A 288 0.84 -8.10 24.62
CA PRO A 288 0.37 -8.39 25.98
C PRO A 288 -0.04 -9.86 26.19
N LEU A 289 -0.24 -10.60 25.08
CA LEU A 289 -0.61 -12.03 25.07
C LEU A 289 0.57 -12.93 24.67
N ALA A 290 1.81 -12.42 24.72
CA ALA A 290 2.97 -13.17 24.29
C ALA A 290 3.19 -14.42 25.18
N GLN A 291 3.43 -15.53 24.48
CA GLN A 291 3.78 -16.82 25.10
C GLN A 291 5.19 -17.24 24.64
N PRO A 292 5.91 -18.13 25.34
CA PRO A 292 7.24 -18.60 24.91
C PRO A 292 7.24 -19.11 23.45
N ARG A 293 6.22 -19.86 23.04
CA ARG A 293 6.08 -20.36 21.67
C ARG A 293 6.02 -19.24 20.60
N CYS A 294 5.60 -18.03 20.99
CA CYS A 294 5.57 -16.90 20.06
C CYS A 294 6.97 -16.46 19.60
N THR A 295 8.02 -16.75 20.38
CA THR A 295 9.40 -16.40 20.05
C THR A 295 10.24 -17.60 19.61
N GLU A 296 9.92 -18.78 20.11
CA GLU A 296 10.73 -19.99 19.94
C GLU A 296 10.31 -20.83 18.75
N GLU A 297 9.03 -20.79 18.37
CA GLU A 297 8.47 -21.61 17.31
C GLU A 297 8.21 -20.80 16.02
N GLU A 298 8.07 -21.52 14.92
CA GLU A 298 7.60 -20.94 13.67
C GLU A 298 6.11 -20.63 13.78
N LEU A 299 5.73 -19.42 13.35
CA LEU A 299 4.34 -18.98 13.43
C LEU A 299 3.46 -19.83 12.51
N PRO A 300 2.36 -20.36 13.03
CA PRO A 300 1.36 -21.04 12.22
C PRO A 300 0.57 -20.03 11.41
N LYS A 301 0.06 -20.47 10.27
CA LYS A 301 -0.97 -19.80 9.52
C LYS A 301 -2.30 -20.50 9.77
N PHE A 302 -3.32 -19.70 10.00
CA PHE A 302 -4.69 -20.16 10.16
C PHE A 302 -5.57 -19.50 9.11
N HIS A 303 -6.46 -20.29 8.54
CA HIS A 303 -7.51 -19.82 7.63
C HIS A 303 -8.87 -20.06 8.27
N SER A 304 -9.81 -19.12 8.04
CA SER A 304 -11.22 -19.34 8.37
C SER A 304 -11.82 -20.46 7.52
N GLU A 305 -12.89 -21.11 7.99
CA GLU A 305 -13.56 -22.21 7.28
C GLU A 305 -14.00 -21.81 5.85
N ASP A 306 -14.43 -20.55 5.66
CA ASP A 306 -14.80 -19.99 4.36
C ASP A 306 -13.59 -19.55 3.50
N GLY A 307 -12.35 -19.67 4.03
CA GLY A 307 -11.12 -19.28 3.36
C GLY A 307 -10.95 -17.77 3.12
N THR A 308 -11.84 -16.94 3.68
CA THR A 308 -11.82 -15.49 3.42
C THR A 308 -10.84 -14.71 4.31
N ARG A 309 -10.48 -15.29 5.48
CA ARG A 309 -9.55 -14.71 6.45
C ARG A 309 -8.29 -15.55 6.61
N GLU A 310 -7.16 -14.87 6.79
CA GLU A 310 -5.87 -15.45 7.15
C GLU A 310 -5.34 -14.76 8.42
N VAL A 311 -4.82 -15.54 9.37
CA VAL A 311 -4.19 -15.04 10.59
C VAL A 311 -2.90 -15.79 10.86
N THR A 312 -1.83 -15.06 11.16
CA THR A 312 -0.53 -15.61 11.53
C THR A 312 -0.28 -15.33 13.02
N CYS A 313 -1.06 -15.98 13.88
CA CYS A 313 -1.02 -15.81 15.34
C CYS A 313 -1.55 -17.03 16.05
N TRP A 314 -0.95 -17.39 17.19
CA TRP A 314 -1.41 -18.48 18.04
C TRP A 314 -2.80 -18.25 18.67
N GLU A 315 -3.24 -16.99 18.81
CA GLU A 315 -4.59 -16.65 19.28
C GLU A 315 -5.71 -17.23 18.39
N ALA A 316 -5.41 -17.54 17.13
CA ALA A 316 -6.37 -18.15 16.22
C ALA A 316 -6.60 -19.63 16.51
N GLU A 317 -5.68 -20.31 17.22
CA GLU A 317 -5.79 -21.74 17.56
C GLU A 317 -6.98 -22.04 18.49
N GLU A 318 -7.36 -21.10 19.34
CA GLU A 318 -8.47 -21.24 20.28
C GLU A 318 -9.84 -21.00 19.62
N ARG A 319 -9.86 -20.61 18.37
CA ARG A 319 -11.08 -20.28 17.63
C ARG A 319 -11.51 -21.42 16.72
N ARG A 320 -12.72 -21.93 16.94
CA ARG A 320 -13.26 -23.10 16.21
C ARG A 320 -13.40 -22.89 14.71
N GLU A 321 -13.67 -21.64 14.30
CA GLU A 321 -13.82 -21.24 12.88
C GLU A 321 -12.49 -21.14 12.10
N PHE A 322 -11.36 -21.40 12.76
CA PHE A 322 -10.04 -21.35 12.12
C PHE A 322 -9.35 -22.71 12.16
N HIS A 323 -8.74 -23.09 11.06
CA HIS A 323 -7.92 -24.28 10.95
C HIS A 323 -6.50 -23.94 10.53
N ARG A 324 -5.54 -24.70 11.03
CA ARG A 324 -4.12 -24.54 10.71
C ARG A 324 -3.83 -25.07 9.31
N VAL A 325 -3.05 -24.32 8.52
CA VAL A 325 -2.63 -24.66 7.14
C VAL A 325 -1.13 -24.96 7.08
#